data_681cb914db7e06e497d370c521b6404f
#
_entry.id   681cb914db7e06e497d370c521b6404f
#
_cell.length_a   1.000
_cell.length_b   1.000
_cell.length_c   1.000
_cell.angle_alpha   90.00
_cell.angle_beta   90.00
_cell.angle_gamma   90.00
#
_symmetry.space_group_name_H-M   'P 1'
#
loop_
_entity.id
_entity.type
_entity.pdbx_description
1 polymer ?
#
loop_
_entity_poly.entity_id
_entity_poly.type
_entity_poly.pdbx_seq_one_letter_code
_entity_poly.pdbx_strand_id
1 'polypeptide(L)'
;MTVNRNRFLAGAIVLAATASIALAHGDVAPQPVDTAALPDVGEDWLSENPYRAATAGDEVWAKAIDIGASGYNQNCARCHGLQVISGGLAPDLRFLEAEEYGDEWYVERFRTGYTQNGVTKMPAFGELLGQKAAWAIRTYIETRPDGDAMDSASDELHALRDQLKTYAADTSTADPEAIKARLSEIALGIETLSGAPVADSVAFRAANLIDGSAPAYDKAAETLTIGLSATQ
;
A
#
# COMPACT_ATOMS: atom_id res chain seq x y z
N MET A 1 8.62 -65.67 -59.79
CA MET A 1 8.15 -65.55 -58.42
C MET A 1 9.01 -64.50 -57.70
N THR A 2 8.53 -63.33 -57.65
CA THR A 2 9.23 -62.18 -57.02
C THR A 2 8.64 -61.88 -55.66
N VAL A 3 9.44 -62.04 -54.61
CA VAL A 3 9.00 -61.73 -53.24
C VAL A 3 9.42 -60.30 -52.97
N ASN A 4 8.42 -59.47 -52.75
CA ASN A 4 8.55 -58.06 -52.40
C ASN A 4 8.77 -57.93 -50.89
N ARG A 5 9.96 -57.43 -50.45
CA ARG A 5 10.26 -57.17 -49.06
C ARG A 5 10.12 -55.71 -48.77
N ASN A 6 8.94 -55.33 -48.27
CA ASN A 6 8.71 -54.00 -47.73
C ASN A 6 9.56 -53.82 -46.45
N ARG A 7 10.55 -52.96 -46.54
CA ARG A 7 11.30 -52.46 -45.37
C ARG A 7 10.51 -51.34 -44.74
N PHE A 8 9.89 -51.60 -43.60
CA PHE A 8 9.36 -50.54 -42.75
C PHE A 8 10.52 -49.85 -42.06
N LEU A 9 10.78 -48.61 -42.48
CA LEU A 9 11.63 -47.66 -41.71
C LEU A 9 10.78 -47.09 -40.58
N ALA A 10 10.97 -47.60 -39.40
CA ALA A 10 10.43 -46.99 -38.19
C ALA A 10 11.30 -45.76 -37.86
N GLY A 11 10.82 -44.56 -38.21
CA GLY A 11 11.42 -43.30 -37.77
C GLY A 11 11.08 -43.08 -36.32
N ALA A 12 12.08 -43.22 -35.44
CA ALA A 12 11.96 -42.80 -34.05
C ALA A 12 12.00 -41.27 -33.99
N ILE A 13 10.85 -40.64 -33.80
CA ILE A 13 10.78 -39.20 -33.46
C ILE A 13 11.13 -39.08 -31.99
N VAL A 14 12.35 -38.66 -31.70
CA VAL A 14 12.79 -38.24 -30.37
C VAL A 14 12.15 -36.88 -30.13
N LEU A 15 11.04 -36.86 -29.40
CA LEU A 15 10.44 -35.62 -28.86
C LEU A 15 11.34 -35.16 -27.72
N ALA A 16 12.26 -34.22 -27.99
CA ALA A 16 12.99 -33.51 -26.95
C ALA A 16 12.00 -32.56 -26.24
N ALA A 17 11.39 -33.05 -25.17
CA ALA A 17 10.66 -32.19 -24.25
C ALA A 17 11.66 -31.30 -23.51
N THR A 18 11.89 -30.08 -24.03
CA THR A 18 12.54 -29.03 -23.28
C THR A 18 11.59 -28.62 -22.16
N ALA A 19 11.77 -29.19 -20.98
CA ALA A 19 11.13 -28.70 -19.77
C ALA A 19 11.68 -27.27 -19.52
N SER A 20 10.92 -26.27 -19.99
CA SER A 20 11.12 -24.90 -19.52
C SER A 20 10.78 -24.91 -18.05
N ILE A 21 11.81 -24.89 -17.19
CA ILE A 21 11.64 -24.57 -15.77
C ILE A 21 11.17 -23.11 -15.78
N ALA A 22 9.86 -22.92 -15.72
CA ALA A 22 9.26 -21.65 -15.40
C ALA A 22 9.73 -21.32 -13.98
N LEU A 23 10.74 -20.46 -13.87
CA LEU A 23 11.07 -19.78 -12.63
C LEU A 23 9.87 -18.90 -12.29
N ALA A 24 8.91 -19.45 -11.55
CA ALA A 24 7.69 -18.79 -11.13
C ALA A 24 7.95 -17.65 -10.12
N HIS A 25 9.20 -17.34 -9.86
CA HIS A 25 9.65 -16.17 -9.14
C HIS A 25 10.32 -15.23 -10.14
N GLY A 26 9.53 -14.72 -11.09
CA GLY A 26 10.00 -13.67 -11.99
C GLY A 26 10.54 -12.52 -11.15
N ASP A 27 11.83 -12.19 -11.32
CA ASP A 27 12.39 -10.92 -10.86
C ASP A 27 11.57 -9.82 -11.54
N VAL A 28 10.58 -9.29 -10.82
CA VAL A 28 9.88 -8.11 -11.30
C VAL A 28 10.85 -6.96 -11.09
N ALA A 29 11.34 -6.41 -12.18
CA ALA A 29 12.19 -5.24 -12.14
C ALA A 29 11.48 -4.11 -11.37
N PRO A 30 12.19 -3.38 -10.50
CA PRO A 30 11.62 -2.23 -9.81
C PRO A 30 11.01 -1.25 -10.81
N GLN A 31 9.84 -0.74 -10.47
CA GLN A 31 9.11 0.20 -11.32
C GLN A 31 9.45 1.63 -10.90
N PRO A 32 9.72 2.53 -11.84
CA PRO A 32 10.02 3.91 -11.52
C PRO A 32 8.87 4.58 -10.79
N VAL A 33 9.21 5.49 -9.87
CA VAL A 33 8.25 6.29 -9.10
C VAL A 33 8.38 7.74 -9.57
N ASP A 34 7.29 8.33 -10.06
CA ASP A 34 7.27 9.74 -10.42
C ASP A 34 7.24 10.62 -9.15
N THR A 35 8.34 11.27 -8.88
CA THR A 35 8.53 12.17 -7.72
C THR A 35 8.65 13.64 -8.11
N ALA A 36 8.28 14.02 -9.34
CA ALA A 36 8.45 15.38 -9.84
C ALA A 36 7.66 16.42 -9.02
N ALA A 37 6.53 16.03 -8.44
CA ALA A 37 5.70 16.91 -7.61
C ALA A 37 6.20 17.11 -6.17
N LEU A 38 7.26 16.41 -5.77
CA LEU A 38 7.86 16.57 -4.43
C LEU A 38 9.02 17.55 -4.45
N PRO A 39 9.24 18.30 -3.36
CA PRO A 39 10.42 19.12 -3.18
C PRO A 39 11.71 18.32 -3.34
N ASP A 40 12.77 18.98 -3.77
CA ASP A 40 14.09 18.38 -3.81
C ASP A 40 14.65 18.21 -2.39
N VAL A 41 15.39 17.13 -2.18
CA VAL A 41 15.97 16.77 -0.88
C VAL A 41 17.51 16.73 -0.92
N GLY A 42 18.10 17.16 -2.04
CA GLY A 42 19.54 17.15 -2.26
C GLY A 42 20.08 15.78 -2.70
N GLU A 43 21.41 15.71 -2.86
CA GLU A 43 22.09 14.51 -3.33
C GLU A 43 22.48 13.56 -2.18
N ASP A 44 22.80 14.11 -1.02
CA ASP A 44 23.16 13.33 0.17
C ASP A 44 21.91 12.72 0.82
N TRP A 45 22.02 11.47 1.20
CA TRP A 45 20.92 10.78 1.86
C TRP A 45 20.69 11.34 3.26
N LEU A 46 19.45 11.77 3.51
CA LEU A 46 19.02 12.25 4.81
C LEU A 46 18.87 11.05 5.78
N SER A 47 18.97 11.33 7.09
CA SER A 47 18.73 10.39 8.17
C SER A 47 17.27 10.38 8.65
N GLU A 48 16.52 11.46 8.38
CA GLU A 48 15.13 11.59 8.78
C GLU A 48 14.22 11.89 7.59
N ASN A 49 12.95 11.49 7.70
CA ASN A 49 11.94 11.71 6.68
C ASN A 49 11.61 13.22 6.53
N PRO A 50 11.98 13.84 5.39
CA PRO A 50 11.77 15.28 5.17
C PRO A 50 10.33 15.64 4.81
N TYR A 51 9.47 14.65 4.52
CA TYR A 51 8.12 14.87 4.01
C TYR A 51 7.02 14.78 5.08
N ARG A 52 7.36 14.68 6.36
CA ARG A 52 6.39 14.76 7.45
C ARG A 52 5.73 16.13 7.50
N ALA A 53 4.43 16.19 7.86
CA ALA A 53 3.68 17.45 7.92
C ALA A 53 4.34 18.52 8.77
N ALA A 54 4.96 18.15 9.90
CA ALA A 54 5.67 19.06 10.78
C ALA A 54 6.88 19.76 10.11
N THR A 55 7.50 19.11 9.12
CA THR A 55 8.68 19.63 8.41
C THR A 55 8.29 20.26 7.09
N ALA A 56 7.46 19.58 6.29
CA ALA A 56 7.17 19.96 4.91
C ALA A 56 5.82 20.67 4.72
N GLY A 57 4.96 20.66 5.75
CA GLY A 57 3.57 21.12 5.66
C GLY A 57 2.62 20.09 5.06
N ASP A 58 1.31 20.30 5.32
CA ASP A 58 0.26 19.31 5.00
C ASP A 58 0.15 19.00 3.50
N GLU A 59 0.37 19.98 2.63
CA GLU A 59 0.26 19.79 1.18
C GLU A 59 1.34 18.84 0.64
N VAL A 60 2.59 19.06 1.05
CA VAL A 60 3.71 18.19 0.65
C VAL A 60 3.56 16.80 1.28
N TRP A 61 3.16 16.74 2.53
CA TRP A 61 2.90 15.48 3.24
C TRP A 61 1.82 14.64 2.54
N ALA A 62 0.66 15.23 2.20
CA ALA A 62 -0.40 14.54 1.47
C ALA A 62 0.09 14.05 0.09
N LYS A 63 0.85 14.87 -0.62
CA LYS A 63 1.43 14.50 -1.91
C LYS A 63 2.44 13.36 -1.78
N ALA A 64 3.27 13.37 -0.73
CA ALA A 64 4.22 12.30 -0.45
C ALA A 64 3.51 10.97 -0.15
N ILE A 65 2.38 11.00 0.55
CA ILE A 65 1.56 9.82 0.80
C ILE A 65 1.02 9.23 -0.51
N ASP A 66 0.46 10.05 -1.40
CA ASP A 66 -0.09 9.59 -2.69
C ASP A 66 0.99 8.94 -3.57
N ILE A 67 2.14 9.61 -3.70
CA ILE A 67 3.28 9.11 -4.47
C ILE A 67 3.86 7.86 -3.80
N GLY A 68 3.97 7.88 -2.48
CA GLY A 68 4.45 6.76 -1.69
C GLY A 68 3.56 5.53 -1.78
N ALA A 69 2.23 5.72 -1.78
CA ALA A 69 1.27 4.64 -2.00
C ALA A 69 1.47 3.95 -3.35
N SER A 70 1.65 4.76 -4.41
CA SER A 70 1.93 4.24 -5.75
C SER A 70 3.27 3.48 -5.78
N GLY A 71 4.33 4.09 -5.25
CA GLY A 71 5.66 3.48 -5.19
C GLY A 71 5.70 2.19 -4.37
N TYR A 72 5.05 2.18 -3.21
CA TYR A 72 4.92 1.02 -2.34
C TYR A 72 4.19 -0.14 -3.04
N ASN A 73 3.02 0.13 -3.62
CA ASN A 73 2.23 -0.91 -4.28
C ASN A 73 2.96 -1.55 -5.46
N GLN A 74 3.77 -0.79 -6.19
CA GLN A 74 4.52 -1.28 -7.33
C GLN A 74 5.78 -2.07 -6.93
N ASN A 75 6.45 -1.69 -5.83
CA ASN A 75 7.79 -2.19 -5.53
C ASN A 75 7.88 -3.01 -4.22
N CYS A 76 7.00 -2.80 -3.26
CA CYS A 76 7.13 -3.32 -1.89
C CYS A 76 6.01 -4.30 -1.51
N ALA A 77 4.77 -4.03 -1.94
CA ALA A 77 3.57 -4.74 -1.50
C ALA A 77 3.62 -6.25 -1.76
N ARG A 78 4.33 -6.70 -2.79
CA ARG A 78 4.50 -8.12 -3.11
C ARG A 78 5.08 -8.94 -1.95
N CYS A 79 5.97 -8.35 -1.18
CA CYS A 79 6.63 -9.00 -0.05
C CYS A 79 6.11 -8.51 1.30
N HIS A 80 5.85 -7.20 1.42
CA HIS A 80 5.44 -6.57 2.66
C HIS A 80 3.91 -6.48 2.84
N GLY A 81 3.14 -6.99 1.87
CA GLY A 81 1.69 -7.04 1.90
C GLY A 81 1.00 -5.76 1.41
N LEU A 82 -0.24 -5.90 0.99
CA LEU A 82 -1.09 -4.76 0.64
C LEU A 82 -1.40 -3.94 1.89
N GLN A 83 -1.54 -2.62 1.73
CA GLN A 83 -1.79 -1.70 2.85
C GLN A 83 -0.69 -1.71 3.92
N VAL A 84 0.49 -2.26 3.60
CA VAL A 84 1.62 -2.49 4.53
C VAL A 84 1.33 -3.58 5.58
N ILE A 85 0.22 -4.31 5.46
CA ILE A 85 -0.13 -5.41 6.36
C ILE A 85 0.61 -6.67 5.91
N SER A 86 1.62 -7.08 6.68
CA SER A 86 2.46 -8.21 6.33
C SER A 86 1.72 -9.54 6.41
N GLY A 87 1.84 -10.34 5.35
CA GLY A 87 1.43 -11.76 5.35
C GLY A 87 2.49 -12.73 5.88
N GLY A 88 3.54 -12.24 6.55
CA GLY A 88 4.61 -13.05 7.15
C GLY A 88 5.78 -13.40 6.23
N LEU A 89 5.75 -12.99 4.95
CA LEU A 89 6.87 -13.18 4.03
C LEU A 89 8.03 -12.23 4.32
N ALA A 90 7.72 -11.00 4.70
CA ALA A 90 8.65 -9.94 5.10
C ALA A 90 8.13 -9.24 6.36
N PRO A 91 8.96 -8.46 7.08
CA PRO A 91 8.50 -7.72 8.26
C PRO A 91 7.35 -6.78 7.95
N ASP A 92 6.47 -6.57 8.93
CA ASP A 92 5.45 -5.52 8.89
C ASP A 92 6.12 -4.18 9.14
N LEU A 93 6.12 -3.32 8.13
CA LEU A 93 6.84 -2.05 8.18
C LEU A 93 6.11 -0.96 8.98
N ARG A 94 4.85 -1.19 9.36
CA ARG A 94 4.09 -0.25 10.20
C ARG A 94 4.67 -0.12 11.61
N PHE A 95 5.44 -1.13 12.07
CA PHE A 95 6.14 -1.09 13.35
C PHE A 95 7.41 -0.22 13.34
N LEU A 96 7.83 0.29 12.19
CA LEU A 96 8.95 1.21 12.14
C LEU A 96 8.52 2.57 12.69
N GLU A 97 9.07 2.94 13.84
CA GLU A 97 8.79 4.20 14.52
C GLU A 97 9.02 5.39 13.59
N ALA A 98 8.12 6.37 13.61
CA ALA A 98 8.20 7.59 12.80
C ALA A 98 9.18 8.60 13.41
N GLU A 99 10.38 8.14 13.72
CA GLU A 99 11.49 8.83 14.36
C GLU A 99 12.81 8.49 13.63
N GLU A 100 13.88 9.22 13.96
CA GLU A 100 15.20 9.08 13.35
C GLU A 100 15.68 7.61 13.32
N TYR A 101 15.53 6.88 14.41
CA TYR A 101 15.97 5.47 14.48
C TYR A 101 15.23 4.57 13.47
N GLY A 102 13.93 4.70 13.35
CA GLY A 102 13.14 3.94 12.37
C GLY A 102 13.45 4.36 10.94
N ASP A 103 13.73 5.64 10.72
CA ASP A 103 14.08 6.21 9.43
C ASP A 103 15.47 5.76 8.96
N GLU A 104 16.47 5.76 9.85
CA GLU A 104 17.82 5.26 9.55
C GLU A 104 17.79 3.77 9.18
N TRP A 105 17.05 2.97 9.95
CA TRP A 105 16.89 1.55 9.66
C TRP A 105 16.21 1.32 8.31
N TYR A 106 15.15 2.07 8.02
CA TYR A 106 14.43 2.01 6.76
C TYR A 106 15.31 2.39 5.57
N VAL A 107 16.00 3.53 5.66
CA VAL A 107 16.81 4.06 4.56
C VAL A 107 18.01 3.17 4.26
N GLU A 108 18.63 2.60 5.30
CA GLU A 108 19.71 1.62 5.11
C GLU A 108 19.22 0.41 4.31
N ARG A 109 18.09 -0.19 4.71
CA ARG A 109 17.50 -1.35 4.02
C ARG A 109 17.02 -1.01 2.61
N PHE A 110 16.43 0.15 2.41
CA PHE A 110 16.03 0.60 1.10
C PHE A 110 17.22 0.75 0.15
N ARG A 111 18.32 1.32 0.63
CA ARG A 111 19.53 1.55 -0.16
C ARG A 111 20.29 0.28 -0.50
N THR A 112 20.47 -0.59 0.49
CA THR A 112 21.40 -1.72 0.40
C THR A 112 20.71 -3.07 0.19
N GLY A 113 19.40 -3.15 0.44
CA GLY A 113 18.65 -4.39 0.45
C GLY A 113 19.03 -5.28 1.64
N TYR A 114 18.71 -6.56 1.54
CA TYR A 114 19.04 -7.55 2.56
C TYR A 114 19.37 -8.91 1.94
N THR A 115 20.54 -9.43 2.27
CA THR A 115 21.00 -10.75 1.85
C THR A 115 21.26 -11.62 3.08
N GLN A 116 20.75 -12.83 3.09
CA GLN A 116 20.93 -13.80 4.15
C GLN A 116 21.39 -15.14 3.57
N ASN A 117 22.49 -15.68 4.09
CA ASN A 117 23.04 -16.96 3.66
C ASN A 117 23.28 -17.03 2.13
N GLY A 118 23.75 -15.94 1.53
CA GLY A 118 24.00 -15.84 0.09
C GLY A 118 22.75 -15.69 -0.78
N VAL A 119 21.57 -15.59 -0.18
CA VAL A 119 20.28 -15.37 -0.90
C VAL A 119 19.80 -13.96 -0.65
N THR A 120 19.59 -13.20 -1.71
CA THR A 120 18.96 -11.87 -1.63
C THR A 120 17.50 -12.02 -1.26
N LYS A 121 17.13 -11.49 -0.09
CA LYS A 121 15.75 -11.48 0.44
C LYS A 121 15.02 -10.20 0.08
N MET A 122 15.73 -9.07 0.08
CA MET A 122 15.23 -7.78 -0.35
C MET A 122 16.25 -7.17 -1.31
N PRO A 123 15.87 -6.77 -2.52
CA PRO A 123 16.76 -6.07 -3.44
C PRO A 123 17.10 -4.67 -2.91
N ALA A 124 18.21 -4.12 -3.36
CA ALA A 124 18.56 -2.72 -3.13
C ALA A 124 17.76 -1.82 -4.10
N PHE A 125 17.15 -0.77 -3.57
CA PHE A 125 16.34 0.17 -4.34
C PHE A 125 16.97 1.57 -4.46
N GLY A 126 18.03 1.86 -3.69
CA GLY A 126 18.58 3.20 -3.58
C GLY A 126 18.97 3.84 -4.91
N GLU A 127 19.72 3.13 -5.76
CA GLU A 127 20.12 3.62 -7.08
C GLU A 127 18.99 3.61 -8.12
N LEU A 128 18.01 2.71 -7.93
CA LEU A 128 16.94 2.51 -8.90
C LEU A 128 15.78 3.50 -8.75
N LEU A 129 15.42 3.82 -7.51
CA LEU A 129 14.27 4.67 -7.20
C LEU A 129 14.66 6.05 -6.65
N GLY A 130 15.83 6.16 -6.04
CA GLY A 130 16.35 7.39 -5.48
C GLY A 130 15.73 7.80 -4.14
N GLN A 131 16.29 8.85 -3.55
CA GLN A 131 15.96 9.31 -2.22
C GLN A 131 14.53 9.86 -2.08
N LYS A 132 14.06 10.62 -3.07
CA LYS A 132 12.70 11.19 -3.03
C LYS A 132 11.63 10.11 -3.00
N ALA A 133 11.80 9.04 -3.78
CA ALA A 133 10.89 7.90 -3.75
C ALA A 133 10.96 7.12 -2.44
N ALA A 134 12.16 6.94 -1.88
CA ALA A 134 12.33 6.31 -0.57
C ALA A 134 11.52 7.04 0.50
N TRP A 135 11.67 8.35 0.62
CA TRP A 135 10.97 9.12 1.63
C TRP A 135 9.47 9.25 1.40
N ALA A 136 9.02 9.31 0.15
CA ALA A 136 7.60 9.24 -0.15
C ALA A 136 6.99 7.89 0.29
N ILE A 137 7.65 6.77 -0.04
CA ILE A 137 7.23 5.43 0.39
C ILE A 137 7.25 5.32 1.92
N ARG A 138 8.26 5.87 2.60
CA ARG A 138 8.34 5.91 4.06
C ARG A 138 7.17 6.68 4.67
N THR A 139 6.82 7.84 4.10
CA THR A 139 5.68 8.66 4.54
C THR A 139 4.37 7.87 4.40
N TYR A 140 4.18 7.14 3.31
CA TYR A 140 3.02 6.27 3.17
C TYR A 140 2.99 5.16 4.22
N ILE A 141 4.12 4.47 4.46
CA ILE A 141 4.22 3.36 5.41
C ILE A 141 3.84 3.82 6.83
N GLU A 142 4.47 4.90 7.31
CA GLU A 142 4.31 5.36 8.69
C GLU A 142 2.90 5.88 9.01
N THR A 143 2.14 6.28 7.99
CA THR A 143 0.78 6.81 8.13
C THR A 143 -0.32 5.77 8.00
N ARG A 144 0.02 4.48 7.93
CA ARG A 144 -0.99 3.41 7.83
C ARG A 144 -1.65 3.13 9.17
N PRO A 145 -2.98 2.99 9.18
CA PRO A 145 -3.71 2.72 10.41
C PRO A 145 -3.31 1.37 11.03
N ASP A 146 -3.39 1.30 12.33
CA ASP A 146 -3.37 0.03 13.04
C ASP A 146 -4.67 -0.75 12.76
N GLY A 147 -4.53 -2.05 12.50
CA GLY A 147 -5.69 -2.94 12.26
C GLY A 147 -6.57 -3.08 13.50
N ASP A 148 -5.98 -3.26 14.67
CA ASP A 148 -6.72 -3.42 15.93
C ASP A 148 -7.47 -2.14 16.31
N ALA A 149 -6.91 -0.96 16.02
CA ALA A 149 -7.59 0.32 16.21
C ALA A 149 -8.78 0.48 15.25
N MET A 150 -8.66 -0.01 14.01
CA MET A 150 -9.77 -0.06 13.05
C MET A 150 -10.87 -1.00 13.52
N ASP A 151 -10.52 -2.17 14.03
CA ASP A 151 -11.47 -3.17 14.53
C ASP A 151 -12.26 -2.62 15.73
N SER A 152 -11.61 -1.87 16.60
CA SER A 152 -12.26 -1.21 17.75
C SER A 152 -13.34 -0.20 17.34
N ALA A 153 -13.19 0.43 16.19
CA ALA A 153 -14.17 1.38 15.62
C ALA A 153 -15.22 0.71 14.71
N SER A 154 -15.09 -0.58 14.44
CA SER A 154 -15.85 -1.30 13.42
C SER A 154 -17.35 -1.21 13.61
N ASP A 155 -17.86 -1.49 14.81
CA ASP A 155 -19.31 -1.46 15.10
C ASP A 155 -19.92 -0.08 14.82
N GLU A 156 -19.24 0.97 15.24
CA GLU A 156 -19.70 2.34 14.99
C GLU A 156 -19.61 2.71 13.51
N LEU A 157 -18.56 2.32 12.82
CA LEU A 157 -18.43 2.55 11.38
C LEU A 157 -19.52 1.81 10.59
N HIS A 158 -19.93 0.62 11.03
CA HIS A 158 -21.07 -0.08 10.47
C HIS A 158 -22.38 0.71 10.68
N ALA A 159 -22.60 1.26 11.87
CA ALA A 159 -23.78 2.07 12.15
C ALA A 159 -23.81 3.36 11.30
N LEU A 160 -22.67 4.05 11.16
CA LEU A 160 -22.55 5.25 10.32
C LEU A 160 -22.73 4.93 8.83
N ARG A 161 -22.24 3.80 8.35
CA ARG A 161 -22.50 3.29 6.99
C ARG A 161 -24.00 3.15 6.73
N ASP A 162 -24.74 2.55 7.65
CA ASP A 162 -26.18 2.32 7.50
C ASP A 162 -26.97 3.63 7.60
N GLN A 163 -26.51 4.56 8.42
CA GLN A 163 -27.04 5.93 8.48
C GLN A 163 -26.81 6.68 7.16
N LEU A 164 -25.63 6.58 6.57
CA LEU A 164 -25.32 7.18 5.26
C LEU A 164 -26.22 6.60 4.15
N LYS A 165 -26.51 5.30 4.16
CA LYS A 165 -27.49 4.69 3.23
C LYS A 165 -28.88 5.26 3.40
N THR A 166 -29.30 5.51 4.64
CA THR A 166 -30.58 6.16 4.93
C THR A 166 -30.61 7.58 4.38
N TYR A 167 -29.54 8.35 4.59
CA TYR A 167 -29.41 9.71 4.05
C TYR A 167 -29.34 9.75 2.51
N ALA A 168 -28.74 8.75 1.89
CA ALA A 168 -28.73 8.61 0.44
C ALA A 168 -30.14 8.38 -0.14
N ALA A 169 -30.99 7.66 0.60
CA ALA A 169 -32.40 7.42 0.20
C ALA A 169 -33.29 8.62 0.48
N ASP A 170 -33.08 9.38 1.56
CA ASP A 170 -33.83 10.57 1.94
C ASP A 170 -32.92 11.57 2.67
N THR A 171 -32.55 12.63 1.97
CA THR A 171 -31.69 13.69 2.50
C THR A 171 -32.44 14.67 3.44
N SER A 172 -33.75 14.58 3.57
CA SER A 172 -34.53 15.56 4.35
C SER A 172 -34.24 15.56 5.85
N THR A 173 -33.76 14.44 6.37
CA THR A 173 -33.38 14.27 7.78
C THR A 173 -31.86 14.23 8.00
N ALA A 174 -31.08 14.43 6.92
CA ALA A 174 -29.63 14.33 6.99
C ALA A 174 -29.02 15.55 7.69
N ASP A 175 -28.02 15.26 8.53
CA ASP A 175 -27.12 16.26 9.10
C ASP A 175 -25.71 15.99 8.58
N PRO A 176 -25.29 16.62 7.47
CA PRO A 176 -24.01 16.37 6.84
C PRO A 176 -22.83 16.76 7.73
N GLU A 177 -22.98 17.83 8.51
CA GLU A 177 -21.89 18.30 9.38
C GLU A 177 -21.69 17.35 10.56
N ALA A 178 -22.77 16.87 11.17
CA ALA A 178 -22.69 15.95 12.30
C ALA A 178 -22.06 14.60 11.90
N ILE A 179 -22.50 14.00 10.78
CA ILE A 179 -21.96 12.71 10.36
C ILE A 179 -20.51 12.83 9.87
N LYS A 180 -20.16 13.92 9.18
CA LYS A 180 -18.80 14.21 8.77
C LYS A 180 -17.88 14.42 9.97
N ALA A 181 -18.34 15.21 10.95
CA ALA A 181 -17.59 15.44 12.20
C ALA A 181 -17.35 14.13 12.94
N ARG A 182 -18.36 13.25 13.04
CA ARG A 182 -18.19 11.96 13.73
C ARG A 182 -17.23 11.03 13.02
N LEU A 183 -17.31 10.91 11.70
CA LEU A 183 -16.35 10.14 10.90
C LEU A 183 -14.91 10.70 11.02
N SER A 184 -14.77 12.02 11.06
CA SER A 184 -13.48 12.68 11.26
C SER A 184 -12.91 12.42 12.66
N GLU A 185 -13.75 12.44 13.69
CA GLU A 185 -13.37 12.11 15.06
C GLU A 185 -12.85 10.66 15.16
N ILE A 186 -13.57 9.71 14.56
CA ILE A 186 -13.13 8.32 14.49
C ILE A 186 -11.79 8.24 13.72
N ALA A 187 -11.67 8.91 12.57
CA ALA A 187 -10.45 8.91 11.78
C ALA A 187 -9.23 9.42 12.57
N LEU A 188 -9.42 10.48 13.37
CA LEU A 188 -8.35 11.03 14.23
C LEU A 188 -8.03 10.16 15.45
N GLY A 189 -8.99 9.34 15.89
CA GLY A 189 -8.81 8.40 16.98
C GLY A 189 -8.15 7.08 16.59
N ILE A 190 -8.01 6.81 15.28
CA ILE A 190 -7.32 5.61 14.79
C ILE A 190 -5.81 5.86 14.87
N GLU A 191 -5.15 5.08 15.70
CA GLU A 191 -3.70 5.14 15.89
C GLU A 191 -2.94 4.45 14.75
N THR A 192 -1.67 4.81 14.60
CA THR A 192 -0.71 4.08 13.77
C THR A 192 0.26 3.33 14.68
N LEU A 193 0.82 2.21 14.20
CA LEU A 193 1.85 1.48 14.95
C LEU A 193 3.20 2.21 14.96
N SER A 194 3.41 3.15 14.04
CA SER A 194 4.63 3.95 13.92
C SER A 194 4.66 5.16 14.86
N GLY A 195 3.52 5.57 15.42
CA GLY A 195 3.36 6.84 16.15
C GLY A 195 3.18 8.07 15.27
N ALA A 196 3.18 7.93 13.94
CA ALA A 196 2.86 9.03 13.03
C ALA A 196 1.35 9.32 13.01
N PRO A 197 0.91 10.52 12.59
CA PRO A 197 -0.50 10.77 12.34
C PRO A 197 -1.07 9.82 11.27
N VAL A 198 -2.27 9.28 11.49
CA VAL A 198 -2.95 8.48 10.48
C VAL A 198 -3.39 9.34 9.31
N ALA A 199 -3.17 8.89 8.08
CA ALA A 199 -3.46 9.69 6.90
C ALA A 199 -4.56 9.14 5.98
N ASP A 200 -4.91 7.87 6.07
CA ASP A 200 -5.82 7.25 5.10
C ASP A 200 -6.56 6.07 5.72
N SER A 201 -7.47 6.35 6.64
CA SER A 201 -8.44 5.36 7.10
C SER A 201 -9.72 5.41 6.27
N VAL A 202 -10.53 4.34 6.32
CA VAL A 202 -11.84 4.31 5.66
C VAL A 202 -12.78 5.39 6.22
N ALA A 203 -12.67 5.72 7.50
CA ALA A 203 -13.40 6.80 8.13
C ALA A 203 -13.02 8.17 7.56
N PHE A 204 -11.71 8.44 7.39
CA PHE A 204 -11.21 9.66 6.77
C PHE A 204 -11.70 9.81 5.33
N ARG A 205 -11.58 8.73 4.52
CA ARG A 205 -12.06 8.75 3.14
C ARG A 205 -13.56 8.99 3.03
N ALA A 206 -14.34 8.32 3.87
CA ALA A 206 -15.79 8.52 3.89
C ALA A 206 -16.17 9.96 4.29
N ALA A 207 -15.52 10.52 5.33
CA ALA A 207 -15.75 11.89 5.77
C ALA A 207 -15.51 12.92 4.64
N ASN A 208 -14.44 12.75 3.87
CA ASN A 208 -14.08 13.66 2.77
C ASN A 208 -15.01 13.60 1.56
N LEU A 209 -15.83 12.56 1.44
CA LEU A 209 -16.82 12.44 0.37
C LEU A 209 -18.12 13.17 0.66
N ILE A 210 -18.42 13.53 1.93
CA ILE A 210 -19.68 14.10 2.35
C ILE A 210 -19.76 15.58 1.96
N ASP A 211 -20.72 15.90 1.07
CA ASP A 211 -21.08 17.25 0.63
C ASP A 211 -22.56 17.61 0.84
N GLY A 212 -23.32 16.71 1.50
CA GLY A 212 -24.75 16.85 1.74
C GLY A 212 -25.66 16.31 0.64
N SER A 213 -25.11 15.81 -0.46
CA SER A 213 -25.89 15.23 -1.56
C SER A 213 -26.12 13.73 -1.39
N ALA A 214 -27.24 13.21 -1.93
CA ALA A 214 -27.55 11.79 -1.92
C ALA A 214 -26.44 10.92 -2.57
N PRO A 215 -25.86 11.30 -3.74
CA PRO A 215 -24.74 10.55 -4.32
C PRO A 215 -23.48 10.53 -3.44
N ALA A 216 -23.20 11.61 -2.69
CA ALA A 216 -22.06 11.68 -1.78
C ALA A 216 -22.24 10.73 -0.58
N TYR A 217 -23.44 10.69 -0.02
CA TYR A 217 -23.77 9.73 1.04
C TYR A 217 -23.67 8.27 0.58
N ASP A 218 -24.17 7.96 -0.62
CA ASP A 218 -24.07 6.60 -1.19
C ASP A 218 -22.62 6.18 -1.38
N LYS A 219 -21.80 7.07 -1.95
CA LYS A 219 -20.37 6.80 -2.17
C LYS A 219 -19.58 6.68 -0.85
N ALA A 220 -19.91 7.48 0.16
CA ALA A 220 -19.32 7.36 1.49
C ALA A 220 -19.70 6.02 2.15
N ALA A 221 -20.97 5.59 2.04
CA ALA A 221 -21.44 4.30 2.52
C ALA A 221 -20.76 3.12 1.80
N GLU A 222 -20.57 3.21 0.48
CA GLU A 222 -19.81 2.23 -0.30
C GLU A 222 -18.36 2.13 0.17
N THR A 223 -17.71 3.27 0.40
CA THR A 223 -16.34 3.35 0.91
C THR A 223 -16.19 2.63 2.23
N LEU A 224 -17.12 2.87 3.18
CA LEU A 224 -17.14 2.12 4.45
C LEU A 224 -17.42 0.62 4.25
N THR A 225 -18.33 0.27 3.35
CA THR A 225 -18.66 -1.14 3.06
C THR A 225 -17.42 -1.91 2.57
N ILE A 226 -16.70 -1.33 1.61
CA ILE A 226 -15.49 -1.95 1.03
C ILE A 226 -14.38 -2.03 2.10
N GLY A 227 -14.14 -0.94 2.82
CA GLY A 227 -13.08 -0.89 3.82
C GLY A 227 -13.29 -1.85 4.98
N LEU A 228 -14.52 -1.94 5.51
CA LEU A 228 -14.85 -2.85 6.62
C LEU A 228 -14.91 -4.32 6.20
N SER A 229 -15.05 -4.64 4.91
CA SER A 229 -15.01 -6.02 4.43
C SER A 229 -13.58 -6.59 4.34
N ALA A 230 -12.57 -5.74 4.36
CA ALA A 230 -11.16 -6.15 4.30
C ALA A 230 -10.56 -6.50 5.66
N THR A 231 -11.28 -6.23 6.76
CA THR A 231 -10.86 -6.47 8.15
C THR A 231 -11.48 -7.73 8.78
N GLN A 232 -12.14 -8.59 8.00
CA GLN A 232 -12.73 -9.86 8.46
C GLN A 232 -11.86 -11.07 8.14
#